data_15e9262a1d6b03ff6a800920bf980bdd
#
_entry.id   15e9262a1d6b03ff6a800920bf980bdd
#
_cell.length_a   1.000
_cell.length_b   1.000
_cell.length_c   1.000
_cell.angle_alpha   90.00
_cell.angle_beta   90.00
_cell.angle_gamma   90.00
#
_symmetry.space_group_name_H-M   'P 1'
#
loop_
_entity.id
_entity.type
_entity.pdbx_description
1 polymer ?
#
loop_
_entity_poly.entity_id
_entity_poly.type
_entity_poly.pdbx_seq_one_letter_code
_entity_poly.pdbx_strand_id
1 'polypeptide(L)'
;RDRLRSRGLGDVYKRQEHLYDSGLKPNTVSTYMRMLRSIYNRGVEAGSAPYIPRLFHDVYTGVDVRQKKALPVAELRKLLYEDPQSERLRHTQAIAALMFQFCGMSFADLAHLEKSALDRNVLRYNRVKTKTPISVEVLDTAKEMIHRLRNSQPSRPDCPDYLFDILSGDKKRKDEGAYREYQSALRRFNNCLKDLARALRLNSPVTSYTFRHSWATTAKYRGVSIEMISESLGHKSIKTTQIYLKGFGLKERTEVNRMNLSYVRNCYVTSDK
;
A
#
# COMPACT_ATOMS: atom_id res chain seq x y z
N ARG A 1 7.67 -26.70 -41.35
CA ARG A 1 6.63 -25.89 -40.66
C ARG A 1 6.58 -26.19 -39.17
N ASP A 2 6.78 -27.43 -38.72
CA ASP A 2 6.70 -27.79 -37.27
C ASP A 2 7.89 -27.32 -36.42
N ARG A 3 9.09 -27.19 -37.02
CA ARG A 3 10.27 -26.64 -36.30
C ARG A 3 10.15 -25.19 -35.91
N LEU A 4 9.39 -24.37 -36.63
CA LEU A 4 9.15 -22.95 -36.28
C LEU A 4 8.12 -22.80 -35.17
N ARG A 5 7.11 -23.71 -35.09
CA ARG A 5 6.12 -23.71 -34.03
C ARG A 5 6.70 -24.13 -32.67
N SER A 6 7.62 -25.11 -32.68
CA SER A 6 8.28 -25.58 -31.45
C SER A 6 9.30 -24.55 -30.90
N ARG A 7 9.95 -23.75 -31.76
CA ARG A 7 10.90 -22.72 -31.34
C ARG A 7 10.23 -21.60 -30.51
N GLY A 8 9.06 -21.10 -30.94
CA GLY A 8 8.40 -20.00 -30.24
C GLY A 8 7.91 -20.38 -28.84
N LEU A 9 7.38 -21.58 -28.64
CA LEU A 9 6.95 -22.11 -27.34
C LEU A 9 8.13 -22.32 -26.39
N GLY A 10 9.24 -22.89 -26.91
CA GLY A 10 10.46 -23.10 -26.15
C GLY A 10 11.14 -21.80 -25.70
N ASP A 11 11.08 -20.75 -26.51
CA ASP A 11 11.76 -19.49 -26.20
C ASP A 11 11.10 -18.70 -25.07
N VAL A 12 9.76 -18.71 -24.99
CA VAL A 12 9.04 -18.04 -23.87
C VAL A 12 9.29 -18.78 -22.57
N TYR A 13 9.28 -20.11 -22.58
CA TYR A 13 9.57 -20.93 -21.41
C TYR A 13 11.02 -20.77 -20.94
N LYS A 14 11.99 -20.84 -21.85
CA LYS A 14 13.42 -20.59 -21.56
C LYS A 14 13.64 -19.20 -20.97
N ARG A 15 12.90 -18.20 -21.45
CA ARG A 15 12.97 -16.87 -20.86
C ARG A 15 12.49 -16.86 -19.41
N GLN A 16 11.43 -17.58 -19.11
CA GLN A 16 10.95 -17.74 -17.73
C GLN A 16 11.98 -18.44 -16.85
N GLU A 17 12.57 -19.56 -17.31
CA GLU A 17 13.63 -20.27 -16.58
C GLU A 17 14.83 -19.35 -16.30
N HIS A 18 15.32 -18.65 -17.31
CA HIS A 18 16.40 -17.69 -17.16
C HIS A 18 16.09 -16.61 -16.09
N LEU A 19 14.84 -16.15 -15.99
CA LEU A 19 14.44 -15.19 -14.96
C LEU A 19 14.45 -15.83 -13.56
N TYR A 20 14.09 -17.11 -13.43
CA TYR A 20 14.21 -17.84 -12.17
C TYR A 20 15.66 -18.10 -11.79
N ASP A 21 16.49 -18.52 -12.74
CA ASP A 21 17.92 -18.74 -12.53
C ASP A 21 18.66 -17.46 -12.14
N SER A 22 18.17 -16.31 -12.60
CA SER A 22 18.63 -14.98 -12.16
C SER A 22 18.18 -14.61 -10.74
N GLY A 23 17.55 -15.51 -9.99
CA GLY A 23 17.10 -15.31 -8.61
C GLY A 23 15.86 -14.43 -8.45
N LEU A 24 15.11 -14.17 -9.52
CA LEU A 24 13.90 -13.35 -9.44
C LEU A 24 12.76 -14.10 -8.76
N LYS A 25 11.99 -13.35 -7.96
CA LYS A 25 10.84 -13.91 -7.24
C LYS A 25 9.67 -14.21 -8.20
N PRO A 26 8.81 -15.22 -7.91
CA PRO A 26 7.71 -15.64 -8.78
C PRO A 26 6.82 -14.50 -9.27
N ASN A 27 6.44 -13.56 -8.41
CA ASN A 27 5.64 -12.39 -8.80
C ASN A 27 6.35 -11.45 -9.76
N THR A 28 7.67 -11.33 -9.68
CA THR A 28 8.47 -10.53 -10.62
C THR A 28 8.51 -11.23 -11.96
N VAL A 29 8.78 -12.53 -11.99
CA VAL A 29 8.75 -13.36 -13.21
C VAL A 29 7.38 -13.28 -13.87
N SER A 30 6.30 -13.49 -13.10
CA SER A 30 4.91 -13.36 -13.60
C SER A 30 4.65 -11.97 -14.21
N THR A 31 5.17 -10.91 -13.62
CA THR A 31 5.01 -9.56 -14.16
C THR A 31 5.68 -9.43 -15.53
N TYR A 32 6.92 -9.90 -15.67
CA TYR A 32 7.62 -9.89 -16.96
C TYR A 32 6.92 -10.75 -18.00
N MET A 33 6.44 -11.93 -17.61
CA MET A 33 5.73 -12.83 -18.54
C MET A 33 4.39 -12.23 -19.00
N ARG A 34 3.65 -11.55 -18.12
CA ARG A 34 2.40 -10.83 -18.50
C ARG A 34 2.69 -9.64 -19.42
N MET A 35 3.79 -8.91 -19.20
CA MET A 35 4.20 -7.83 -20.09
C MET A 35 4.58 -8.38 -21.46
N LEU A 36 5.37 -9.44 -21.52
CA LEU A 36 5.75 -10.12 -22.77
C LEU A 36 4.51 -10.60 -23.53
N ARG A 37 3.56 -11.24 -22.85
CA ARG A 37 2.27 -11.65 -23.43
C ARG A 37 1.49 -10.47 -23.99
N SER A 38 1.46 -9.33 -23.28
CA SER A 38 0.78 -8.13 -23.77
C SER A 38 1.43 -7.55 -25.01
N ILE A 39 2.78 -7.51 -25.07
CA ILE A 39 3.53 -7.04 -26.25
C ILE A 39 3.28 -7.99 -27.42
N TYR A 40 3.37 -9.29 -27.20
CA TYR A 40 3.09 -10.29 -28.24
C TYR A 40 1.69 -10.15 -28.81
N ASN A 41 0.65 -10.05 -27.96
CA ASN A 41 -0.73 -9.90 -28.40
C ASN A 41 -0.91 -8.65 -29.28
N ARG A 42 -0.30 -7.51 -28.87
CA ARG A 42 -0.29 -6.29 -29.69
C ARG A 42 0.41 -6.49 -31.04
N GLY A 43 1.52 -7.23 -31.05
CA GLY A 43 2.22 -7.58 -32.30
C GLY A 43 1.37 -8.43 -33.24
N VAL A 44 0.59 -9.37 -32.69
CA VAL A 44 -0.35 -10.18 -33.46
C VAL A 44 -1.50 -9.32 -34.01
N GLU A 45 -2.11 -8.47 -33.17
CA GLU A 45 -3.17 -7.52 -33.56
C GLU A 45 -2.70 -6.55 -34.66
N ALA A 46 -1.45 -6.10 -34.59
CA ALA A 46 -0.84 -5.22 -35.59
C ALA A 46 -0.32 -5.96 -36.84
N GLY A 47 -0.46 -7.28 -36.93
CA GLY A 47 0.07 -8.08 -38.05
C GLY A 47 1.60 -8.21 -38.07
N SER A 48 2.30 -7.73 -37.04
CA SER A 48 3.77 -7.75 -36.94
C SER A 48 4.32 -9.08 -36.40
N ALA A 49 3.47 -9.93 -35.85
CA ALA A 49 3.84 -11.24 -35.34
C ALA A 49 2.79 -12.30 -35.71
N PRO A 50 3.19 -13.54 -36.04
CA PRO A 50 2.24 -14.61 -36.31
C PRO A 50 1.55 -15.05 -35.03
N TYR A 51 0.25 -15.39 -35.12
CA TYR A 51 -0.46 -15.99 -33.99
C TYR A 51 0.01 -17.43 -33.78
N ILE A 52 0.47 -17.73 -32.56
CA ILE A 52 0.85 -19.07 -32.11
C ILE A 52 -0.11 -19.50 -31.01
N PRO A 53 -0.94 -20.54 -31.24
CA PRO A 53 -1.88 -21.03 -30.23
C PRO A 53 -1.12 -21.49 -28.97
N ARG A 54 -1.64 -21.11 -27.79
CA ARG A 54 -1.13 -21.54 -26.49
C ARG A 54 0.31 -21.13 -26.16
N LEU A 55 0.90 -20.12 -26.84
CA LEU A 55 2.29 -19.68 -26.61
C LEU A 55 2.63 -19.41 -25.13
N PHE A 56 1.67 -18.96 -24.33
CA PHE A 56 1.84 -18.65 -22.89
C PHE A 56 1.07 -19.63 -21.97
N HIS A 57 0.70 -20.81 -22.45
CA HIS A 57 -0.11 -21.76 -21.68
C HIS A 57 0.63 -22.27 -20.45
N ASP A 58 1.87 -22.68 -20.60
CA ASP A 58 2.70 -23.28 -19.55
C ASP A 58 3.60 -22.28 -18.84
N VAL A 59 3.34 -20.97 -19.04
CA VAL A 59 4.10 -19.89 -18.44
C VAL A 59 3.40 -19.35 -17.21
N TYR A 60 4.11 -19.23 -16.09
CA TYR A 60 3.56 -18.70 -14.86
C TYR A 60 3.21 -17.22 -14.99
N THR A 61 1.94 -16.94 -15.04
CA THR A 61 1.35 -15.58 -15.07
C THR A 61 0.49 -15.29 -13.84
N GLY A 62 0.51 -16.19 -12.86
CA GLY A 62 -0.23 -16.08 -11.61
C GLY A 62 0.30 -15.01 -10.66
N VAL A 63 -0.35 -14.89 -9.53
CA VAL A 63 0.07 -14.03 -8.42
C VAL A 63 0.26 -14.88 -7.18
N ASP A 64 1.49 -14.97 -6.69
CA ASP A 64 1.80 -15.52 -5.39
C ASP A 64 1.38 -14.51 -4.32
N VAL A 65 0.30 -14.81 -3.62
CA VAL A 65 -0.27 -13.94 -2.58
C VAL A 65 0.55 -14.09 -1.31
N ARG A 66 1.61 -13.30 -1.17
CA ARG A 66 2.32 -13.21 0.09
C ARG A 66 1.48 -12.43 1.09
N GLN A 67 1.23 -13.04 2.24
CA GLN A 67 0.59 -12.35 3.35
C GLN A 67 1.46 -11.14 3.75
N LYS A 68 0.95 -9.96 3.48
CA LYS A 68 1.56 -8.72 3.94
C LYS A 68 1.31 -8.61 5.44
N LYS A 69 2.36 -8.42 6.21
CA LYS A 69 2.25 -8.38 7.67
C LYS A 69 1.97 -6.94 8.12
N ALA A 70 0.84 -6.72 8.76
CA ALA A 70 0.64 -5.55 9.59
C ALA A 70 1.58 -5.64 10.81
N LEU A 71 1.99 -4.49 11.34
CA LEU A 71 2.75 -4.46 12.59
C LEU A 71 1.89 -4.94 13.76
N PRO A 72 2.48 -5.65 14.72
CA PRO A 72 1.89 -5.86 16.03
C PRO A 72 1.52 -4.50 16.66
N VAL A 73 0.42 -4.43 17.39
CA VAL A 73 -0.06 -3.16 17.99
C VAL A 73 1.00 -2.51 18.88
N ALA A 74 1.76 -3.31 19.63
CA ALA A 74 2.86 -2.82 20.48
C ALA A 74 3.97 -2.14 19.67
N GLU A 75 4.38 -2.73 18.53
CA GLU A 75 5.37 -2.12 17.64
C GLU A 75 4.81 -0.89 16.91
N LEU A 76 3.54 -0.94 16.52
CA LEU A 76 2.86 0.21 15.91
C LEU A 76 2.81 1.38 16.89
N ARG A 77 2.50 1.14 18.18
CA ARG A 77 2.52 2.16 19.21
C ARG A 77 3.90 2.80 19.36
N LYS A 78 4.96 1.98 19.44
CA LYS A 78 6.34 2.50 19.49
C LYS A 78 6.63 3.37 18.29
N LEU A 79 6.33 2.86 17.09
CA LEU A 79 6.59 3.54 15.83
C LEU A 79 5.90 4.90 15.72
N LEU A 80 4.70 5.04 16.28
CA LEU A 80 3.90 6.27 16.18
C LEU A 80 4.14 7.27 17.31
N TYR A 81 4.57 6.82 18.51
CA TYR A 81 4.53 7.66 19.72
C TYR A 81 5.83 7.67 20.55
N GLU A 82 6.74 6.73 20.37
CA GLU A 82 8.01 6.71 21.11
C GLU A 82 9.03 7.67 20.48
N ASP A 83 9.70 8.51 21.29
CA ASP A 83 10.65 9.47 20.75
C ASP A 83 11.94 8.79 20.22
N PRO A 84 12.26 8.96 18.94
CA PRO A 84 13.47 8.37 18.35
C PRO A 84 14.77 9.12 18.65
N GLN A 85 14.74 10.17 19.50
CA GLN A 85 15.89 10.98 19.92
C GLN A 85 16.66 11.69 18.78
N SER A 86 16.04 11.78 17.61
CA SER A 86 16.64 12.41 16.41
C SER A 86 15.60 13.22 15.65
N GLU A 87 15.91 14.49 15.35
CA GLU A 87 14.99 15.38 14.65
C GLU A 87 14.62 14.85 13.26
N ARG A 88 15.58 14.35 12.52
CA ARG A 88 15.34 13.70 11.23
C ARG A 88 14.36 12.53 11.34
N LEU A 89 14.48 11.73 12.40
CA LEU A 89 13.59 10.59 12.62
C LEU A 89 12.23 11.00 13.15
N ARG A 90 12.14 12.07 13.98
CA ARG A 90 10.85 12.67 14.39
C ARG A 90 10.06 13.19 13.19
N HIS A 91 10.72 13.84 12.23
CA HIS A 91 10.08 14.26 10.98
C HIS A 91 9.52 13.06 10.19
N THR A 92 10.31 11.99 10.04
CA THR A 92 9.87 10.76 9.39
C THR A 92 8.71 10.11 10.12
N GLN A 93 8.76 10.08 11.45
CA GLN A 93 7.71 9.55 12.33
C GLN A 93 6.41 10.35 12.19
N ALA A 94 6.49 11.67 12.14
CA ALA A 94 5.33 12.54 11.97
C ALA A 94 4.61 12.27 10.62
N ILE A 95 5.38 12.14 9.52
CA ILE A 95 4.83 11.74 8.21
C ILE A 95 4.15 10.37 8.32
N ALA A 96 4.79 9.40 8.95
CA ALA A 96 4.26 8.05 9.15
C ALA A 96 2.97 8.05 9.99
N ALA A 97 2.93 8.86 11.05
CA ALA A 97 1.75 9.02 11.89
C ALA A 97 0.58 9.67 11.14
N LEU A 98 0.84 10.67 10.31
CA LEU A 98 -0.18 11.26 9.44
C LEU A 98 -0.72 10.24 8.43
N MET A 99 0.14 9.43 7.80
CA MET A 99 -0.31 8.37 6.90
C MET A 99 -1.27 7.39 7.62
N PHE A 100 -1.00 7.07 8.87
CA PHE A 100 -1.88 6.21 9.66
C PHE A 100 -3.18 6.93 10.04
N GLN A 101 -3.12 8.16 10.55
CA GLN A 101 -4.29 8.96 10.97
C GLN A 101 -5.22 9.29 9.80
N PHE A 102 -4.69 9.46 8.58
CA PHE A 102 -5.48 9.66 7.37
C PHE A 102 -5.94 8.32 6.77
N CYS A 103 -6.47 7.44 7.61
CA CYS A 103 -7.06 6.16 7.22
C CYS A 103 -6.11 5.26 6.40
N GLY A 104 -4.83 5.23 6.77
CA GLY A 104 -3.83 4.44 6.04
C GLY A 104 -3.52 5.03 4.66
N MET A 105 -3.47 6.34 4.53
CA MET A 105 -3.09 7.04 3.30
C MET A 105 -1.78 6.51 2.74
N SER A 106 -1.68 6.36 1.41
CA SER A 106 -0.43 5.95 0.80
C SER A 106 0.58 7.10 0.76
N PHE A 107 1.89 6.77 0.76
CA PHE A 107 2.92 7.80 0.60
C PHE A 107 2.77 8.60 -0.70
N ALA A 108 2.31 7.94 -1.78
CA ALA A 108 2.05 8.63 -3.03
C ALA A 108 0.95 9.70 -2.89
N ASP A 109 -0.16 9.36 -2.21
CA ASP A 109 -1.24 10.30 -1.99
C ASP A 109 -0.78 11.46 -1.09
N LEU A 110 -0.06 11.17 0.00
CA LEU A 110 0.46 12.19 0.92
C LEU A 110 1.49 13.11 0.26
N ALA A 111 2.41 12.58 -0.54
CA ALA A 111 3.44 13.37 -1.22
C ALA A 111 2.85 14.33 -2.28
N HIS A 112 1.70 13.98 -2.87
CA HIS A 112 1.01 14.81 -3.86
C HIS A 112 -0.17 15.59 -3.27
N LEU A 113 -0.29 15.66 -1.95
CA LEU A 113 -1.38 16.35 -1.29
C LEU A 113 -1.20 17.86 -1.43
N GLU A 114 -2.22 18.52 -1.97
CA GLU A 114 -2.22 19.96 -2.18
C GLU A 114 -2.68 20.71 -0.93
N LYS A 115 -2.23 21.95 -0.76
CA LYS A 115 -2.70 22.84 0.32
C LYS A 115 -4.21 23.07 0.25
N SER A 116 -4.76 23.17 -0.96
CA SER A 116 -6.19 23.30 -1.23
C SER A 116 -7.01 22.08 -0.83
N ALA A 117 -6.38 20.91 -0.65
CA ALA A 117 -7.07 19.70 -0.19
C ALA A 117 -7.54 19.78 1.26
N LEU A 118 -6.91 20.64 2.06
CA LEU A 118 -7.26 20.87 3.46
C LEU A 118 -8.20 22.09 3.56
N ASP A 119 -9.48 21.81 3.80
CA ASP A 119 -10.49 22.81 4.08
C ASP A 119 -10.97 22.69 5.52
N ARG A 120 -10.66 23.68 6.36
CA ARG A 120 -10.91 23.70 7.80
C ARG A 120 -10.37 22.42 8.46
N ASN A 121 -11.25 21.47 8.80
CA ASN A 121 -10.94 20.22 9.49
C ASN A 121 -11.14 19.00 8.59
N VAL A 122 -11.37 19.18 7.29
CA VAL A 122 -11.62 18.07 6.39
C VAL A 122 -10.58 18.08 5.27
N LEU A 123 -9.92 16.96 5.11
CA LEU A 123 -9.01 16.70 4.02
C LEU A 123 -9.75 16.01 2.90
N ARG A 124 -9.84 16.65 1.71
CA ARG A 124 -10.49 16.09 0.51
C ARG A 124 -9.48 15.96 -0.61
N TYR A 125 -9.31 14.77 -1.12
CA TYR A 125 -8.37 14.51 -2.20
C TYR A 125 -8.81 13.34 -3.07
N ASN A 126 -8.28 13.27 -4.29
CA ASN A 126 -8.44 12.11 -5.16
C ASN A 126 -7.20 11.23 -5.10
N ARG A 127 -7.37 9.95 -4.86
CA ARG A 127 -6.24 9.01 -4.84
C ARG A 127 -5.44 9.06 -6.14
N VAL A 128 -4.13 9.15 -6.03
CA VAL A 128 -3.22 9.22 -7.20
C VAL A 128 -3.40 8.01 -8.12
N LYS A 129 -3.51 6.80 -7.53
CA LYS A 129 -3.58 5.53 -8.28
C LYS A 129 -4.95 5.23 -8.88
N THR A 130 -6.02 5.46 -8.13
CA THR A 130 -7.38 4.98 -8.48
C THR A 130 -8.32 6.09 -8.89
N LYS A 131 -7.94 7.35 -8.65
CA LYS A 131 -8.77 8.56 -8.83
C LYS A 131 -10.06 8.54 -7.99
N THR A 132 -10.10 7.68 -6.97
CA THR A 132 -11.24 7.61 -6.04
C THR A 132 -11.18 8.82 -5.11
N PRO A 133 -12.29 9.57 -4.94
CA PRO A 133 -12.38 10.66 -3.98
C PRO A 133 -12.35 10.11 -2.57
N ILE A 134 -11.63 10.78 -1.69
CA ILE A 134 -11.51 10.47 -0.26
C ILE A 134 -11.75 11.76 0.53
N SER A 135 -12.49 11.63 1.62
CA SER A 135 -12.64 12.68 2.62
C SER A 135 -12.27 12.12 3.99
N VAL A 136 -11.42 12.83 4.71
CA VAL A 136 -10.96 12.42 6.05
C VAL A 136 -11.03 13.63 6.97
N GLU A 137 -11.61 13.46 8.16
CA GLU A 137 -11.56 14.47 9.20
C GLU A 137 -10.14 14.55 9.79
N VAL A 138 -9.63 15.77 9.93
CA VAL A 138 -8.29 16.03 10.45
C VAL A 138 -8.43 16.28 11.95
N LEU A 139 -8.05 15.29 12.75
CA LEU A 139 -8.05 15.36 14.19
C LEU A 139 -7.02 16.38 14.70
N ASP A 140 -7.20 16.90 15.91
CA ASP A 140 -6.33 17.94 16.47
C ASP A 140 -4.88 17.48 16.56
N THR A 141 -4.64 16.23 16.90
CA THR A 141 -3.28 15.62 16.86
C THR A 141 -2.64 15.67 15.48
N ALA A 142 -3.43 15.49 14.42
CA ALA A 142 -2.92 15.60 13.04
C ALA A 142 -2.65 17.05 12.65
N LYS A 143 -3.49 18.00 13.10
CA LYS A 143 -3.26 19.45 12.88
C LYS A 143 -1.94 19.92 13.49
N GLU A 144 -1.67 19.50 14.72
CA GLU A 144 -0.40 19.79 15.38
C GLU A 144 0.81 19.24 14.59
N MET A 145 0.69 17.99 14.11
CA MET A 145 1.74 17.38 13.30
C MET A 145 1.96 18.12 11.96
N ILE A 146 0.88 18.48 11.29
CA ILE A 146 0.92 19.28 10.05
C ILE A 146 1.63 20.63 10.33
N HIS A 147 1.23 21.30 11.39
CA HIS A 147 1.83 22.59 11.77
C HIS A 147 3.34 22.45 12.05
N ARG A 148 3.75 21.46 12.82
CA ARG A 148 5.17 21.19 13.10
C ARG A 148 5.96 20.89 11.83
N LEU A 149 5.44 20.02 10.96
CA LEU A 149 6.10 19.67 9.71
C LEU A 149 6.27 20.87 8.78
N ARG A 150 5.30 21.78 8.73
CA ARG A 150 5.38 23.00 7.93
C ARG A 150 6.35 24.04 8.49
N ASN A 151 6.43 24.15 9.82
CA ASN A 151 7.30 25.13 10.48
C ASN A 151 8.75 24.65 10.59
N SER A 152 9.01 23.36 10.52
CA SER A 152 10.37 22.81 10.59
C SER A 152 11.15 22.90 9.28
N GLN A 153 10.51 23.30 8.18
CA GLN A 153 11.17 23.48 6.90
C GLN A 153 11.05 24.93 6.43
N PRO A 154 12.13 25.54 5.93
CA PRO A 154 12.03 26.84 5.29
C PRO A 154 11.07 26.72 4.11
N SER A 155 10.08 27.62 4.07
CA SER A 155 9.15 27.69 2.94
C SER A 155 9.95 27.78 1.65
N ARG A 156 9.89 26.72 0.83
CA ARG A 156 10.49 26.77 -0.50
C ARG A 156 9.58 27.60 -1.38
N PRO A 157 10.02 28.77 -1.86
CA PRO A 157 9.20 29.60 -2.75
C PRO A 157 8.81 28.85 -4.02
N ASP A 158 9.59 27.82 -4.40
CA ASP A 158 9.40 27.03 -5.62
C ASP A 158 8.39 25.88 -5.47
N CYS A 159 7.78 25.68 -4.29
CA CYS A 159 6.81 24.60 -4.04
C CYS A 159 5.48 25.14 -3.48
N PRO A 160 4.76 25.98 -4.23
CA PRO A 160 3.62 26.73 -3.68
C PRO A 160 2.39 25.86 -3.38
N ASP A 161 2.23 24.72 -4.01
CA ASP A 161 0.96 24.01 -4.07
C ASP A 161 0.85 22.81 -3.15
N TYR A 162 1.95 22.13 -2.80
CA TYR A 162 1.91 20.94 -1.95
C TYR A 162 1.79 21.26 -0.46
N LEU A 163 1.04 20.43 0.26
CA LEU A 163 0.86 20.59 1.71
C LEU A 163 2.14 20.29 2.48
N PHE A 164 2.94 19.34 1.97
CA PHE A 164 4.22 18.92 2.52
C PHE A 164 5.33 19.07 1.49
N ASP A 165 6.51 19.54 1.90
CA ASP A 165 7.68 19.74 1.04
C ASP A 165 8.44 18.43 0.71
N ILE A 166 7.66 17.39 0.33
CA ILE A 166 8.21 16.08 -0.06
C ILE A 166 8.67 16.09 -1.51
N LEU A 167 7.90 16.76 -2.37
CA LEU A 167 8.18 16.95 -3.78
C LEU A 167 8.44 18.44 -4.05
N SER A 168 9.36 18.72 -4.96
CA SER A 168 9.68 20.05 -5.44
C SER A 168 9.23 20.15 -6.89
N GLY A 169 8.26 20.91 -7.21
CA GLY A 169 7.88 21.12 -8.60
C GLY A 169 6.40 21.36 -8.82
N ASP A 170 6.08 21.72 -10.04
CA ASP A 170 4.71 21.99 -10.45
C ASP A 170 3.89 20.69 -10.40
N LYS A 171 2.74 20.73 -9.72
CA LYS A 171 1.76 19.63 -9.67
C LYS A 171 1.26 19.18 -11.04
N LYS A 172 1.34 20.07 -12.04
CA LYS A 172 0.97 19.76 -13.43
C LYS A 172 1.98 18.91 -14.15
N ARG A 173 3.18 18.82 -13.62
CA ARG A 173 4.28 18.07 -14.21
C ARG A 173 4.01 16.56 -14.13
N LYS A 174 3.92 15.91 -15.29
CA LYS A 174 3.69 14.46 -15.43
C LYS A 174 4.78 13.79 -16.26
N ASP A 175 5.94 14.42 -16.32
CA ASP A 175 7.09 13.93 -17.07
C ASP A 175 7.89 12.86 -16.30
N GLU A 176 8.90 12.33 -16.95
CA GLU A 176 9.82 11.35 -16.35
C GLU A 176 10.59 11.94 -15.16
N GLY A 177 10.89 13.23 -15.17
CA GLY A 177 11.55 13.92 -14.08
C GLY A 177 10.72 13.94 -12.80
N ALA A 178 9.41 14.24 -12.90
CA ALA A 178 8.49 14.17 -11.76
C ALA A 178 8.37 12.74 -11.22
N TYR A 179 8.35 11.75 -12.11
CA TYR A 179 8.36 10.34 -11.68
C TYR A 179 9.63 9.96 -10.93
N ARG A 180 10.80 10.34 -11.45
CA ARG A 180 12.10 10.08 -10.81
C ARG A 180 12.22 10.79 -9.44
N GLU A 181 11.71 12.00 -9.34
CA GLU A 181 11.67 12.76 -8.10
C GLU A 181 10.84 12.01 -7.04
N TYR A 182 9.63 11.60 -7.39
CA TYR A 182 8.78 10.80 -6.50
C TYR A 182 9.46 9.49 -6.07
N GLN A 183 10.09 8.76 -7.00
CA GLN A 183 10.80 7.52 -6.68
C GLN A 183 11.97 7.76 -5.71
N SER A 184 12.68 8.86 -5.89
CA SER A 184 13.76 9.28 -4.97
C SER A 184 13.22 9.63 -3.59
N ALA A 185 12.12 10.40 -3.52
CA ALA A 185 11.47 10.73 -2.25
C ALA A 185 10.98 9.49 -1.51
N LEU A 186 10.32 8.56 -2.21
CA LEU A 186 9.87 7.28 -1.65
C LEU A 186 11.04 6.44 -1.13
N ARG A 187 12.15 6.38 -1.87
CA ARG A 187 13.36 5.66 -1.44
C ARG A 187 13.96 6.26 -0.19
N ARG A 188 14.11 7.60 -0.14
CA ARG A 188 14.59 8.32 1.04
C ARG A 188 13.70 8.05 2.25
N PHE A 189 12.40 8.18 2.10
CA PHE A 189 11.43 7.93 3.16
C PHE A 189 11.52 6.48 3.68
N ASN A 190 11.56 5.48 2.81
CA ASN A 190 11.71 4.08 3.22
C ASN A 190 13.05 3.80 3.92
N ASN A 191 14.14 4.46 3.53
CA ASN A 191 15.42 4.34 4.23
C ASN A 191 15.35 4.98 5.64
N CYS A 192 14.75 6.16 5.77
CA CYS A 192 14.52 6.78 7.08
C CYS A 192 13.59 5.93 7.97
N LEU A 193 12.58 5.25 7.40
CA LEU A 193 11.74 4.29 8.15
C LEU A 193 12.54 3.09 8.66
N LYS A 194 13.51 2.59 7.91
CA LYS A 194 14.41 1.52 8.41
C LYS A 194 15.28 2.01 9.56
N ASP A 195 15.80 3.25 9.46
CA ASP A 195 16.59 3.86 10.54
C ASP A 195 15.72 4.07 11.78
N LEU A 196 14.49 4.58 11.61
CA LEU A 196 13.51 4.73 12.68
C LEU A 196 13.18 3.39 13.36
N ALA A 197 12.96 2.34 12.57
CA ALA A 197 12.69 1.01 13.10
C ALA A 197 13.87 0.47 13.94
N ARG A 198 15.11 0.73 13.51
CA ARG A 198 16.32 0.37 14.29
C ARG A 198 16.42 1.17 15.57
N ALA A 199 16.22 2.50 15.51
CA ALA A 199 16.28 3.36 16.68
C ALA A 199 15.28 2.94 17.76
N LEU A 200 14.06 2.56 17.34
CA LEU A 200 12.98 2.10 18.22
C LEU A 200 13.03 0.60 18.52
N ARG A 201 14.07 -0.12 18.08
CA ARG A 201 14.26 -1.55 18.30
C ARG A 201 13.05 -2.40 17.91
N LEU A 202 12.50 -2.13 16.72
CA LEU A 202 11.42 -2.93 16.17
C LEU A 202 11.96 -4.20 15.52
N ASN A 203 11.26 -5.32 15.70
CA ASN A 203 11.62 -6.61 15.11
C ASN A 203 11.04 -6.78 13.68
N SER A 204 10.00 -6.04 13.36
CA SER A 204 9.31 -6.13 12.08
C SER A 204 9.86 -5.14 11.04
N PRO A 205 9.97 -5.53 9.78
CA PRO A 205 10.37 -4.61 8.73
C PRO A 205 9.28 -3.55 8.49
N VAL A 206 9.71 -2.27 8.43
CA VAL A 206 8.82 -1.13 8.22
C VAL A 206 9.07 -0.53 6.84
N THR A 207 7.99 -0.26 6.13
CA THR A 207 7.97 0.44 4.84
C THR A 207 6.81 1.43 4.81
N SER A 208 6.80 2.33 3.84
CA SER A 208 5.68 3.26 3.63
C SER A 208 4.31 2.56 3.51
N TYR A 209 4.30 1.31 3.07
CA TYR A 209 3.06 0.53 2.93
C TYR A 209 2.58 -0.10 4.25
N THR A 210 3.45 -0.20 5.23
CA THR A 210 3.17 -0.78 6.55
C THR A 210 2.01 -0.07 7.26
N PHE A 211 1.98 1.27 7.20
CA PHE A 211 0.93 2.08 7.86
C PHE A 211 -0.47 1.76 7.33
N ARG A 212 -0.58 1.62 6.02
CA ARG A 212 -1.85 1.28 5.39
C ARG A 212 -2.32 -0.12 5.75
N HIS A 213 -1.40 -1.11 5.78
CA HIS A 213 -1.73 -2.47 6.23
C HIS A 213 -2.10 -2.52 7.70
N SER A 214 -1.36 -1.80 8.54
CA SER A 214 -1.61 -1.77 9.97
C SER A 214 -2.93 -1.09 10.28
N TRP A 215 -3.26 0.02 9.62
CA TRP A 215 -4.55 0.69 9.78
C TRP A 215 -5.71 -0.24 9.42
N ALA A 216 -5.66 -0.83 8.23
CA ALA A 216 -6.72 -1.73 7.76
C ALA A 216 -6.88 -2.96 8.65
N THR A 217 -5.78 -3.54 9.11
CA THR A 217 -5.79 -4.70 10.01
C THR A 217 -6.32 -4.32 11.39
N THR A 218 -5.91 -3.17 11.93
CA THR A 218 -6.42 -2.65 13.22
C THR A 218 -7.92 -2.39 13.13
N ALA A 219 -8.40 -1.73 12.07
CA ALA A 219 -9.82 -1.49 11.86
C ALA A 219 -10.62 -2.80 11.83
N LYS A 220 -10.11 -3.81 11.10
CA LYS A 220 -10.73 -5.14 11.07
C LYS A 220 -10.82 -5.80 12.45
N TYR A 221 -9.74 -5.77 13.24
CA TYR A 221 -9.74 -6.32 14.61
C TYR A 221 -10.64 -5.54 15.57
N ARG A 222 -10.95 -4.30 15.25
CA ARG A 222 -11.92 -3.47 15.96
C ARG A 222 -13.38 -3.70 15.51
N GLY A 223 -13.62 -4.65 14.61
CA GLY A 223 -14.96 -4.99 14.12
C GLY A 223 -15.52 -4.05 13.06
N VAL A 224 -14.69 -3.16 12.48
CA VAL A 224 -15.12 -2.30 11.36
C VAL A 224 -15.43 -3.17 10.14
N SER A 225 -16.56 -2.90 9.47
CA SER A 225 -16.99 -3.66 8.30
C SER A 225 -15.97 -3.54 7.16
N ILE A 226 -15.92 -4.55 6.31
CA ILE A 226 -14.97 -4.57 5.20
C ILE A 226 -15.30 -3.50 4.15
N GLU A 227 -16.55 -3.14 4.01
CA GLU A 227 -17.07 -2.08 3.15
C GLU A 227 -16.51 -0.74 3.60
N MET A 228 -16.64 -0.43 4.90
CA MET A 228 -16.12 0.81 5.49
C MET A 228 -14.59 0.88 5.37
N ILE A 229 -13.88 -0.23 5.60
CA ILE A 229 -12.43 -0.30 5.41
C ILE A 229 -12.08 -0.06 3.93
N SER A 230 -12.83 -0.65 3.00
CA SER A 230 -12.62 -0.52 1.56
C SER A 230 -12.80 0.92 1.09
N GLU A 231 -13.85 1.57 1.55
CA GLU A 231 -14.18 2.97 1.25
C GLU A 231 -13.09 3.90 1.82
N SER A 232 -12.76 3.77 3.11
CA SER A 232 -11.72 4.56 3.77
C SER A 232 -10.37 4.43 3.08
N LEU A 233 -10.04 3.26 2.55
CA LEU A 233 -8.83 3.02 1.78
C LEU A 233 -8.96 3.49 0.31
N GLY A 234 -10.12 3.85 -0.17
CA GLY A 234 -10.40 4.21 -1.57
C GLY A 234 -10.11 3.07 -2.55
N HIS A 235 -10.51 1.86 -2.20
CA HIS A 235 -10.45 0.72 -3.11
C HIS A 235 -11.67 0.73 -4.03
N LYS A 236 -11.47 0.46 -5.32
CA LYS A 236 -12.59 0.33 -6.29
C LYS A 236 -13.37 -0.98 -6.15
N SER A 237 -12.84 -1.95 -5.40
CA SER A 237 -13.44 -3.27 -5.22
C SER A 237 -13.12 -3.81 -3.84
N ILE A 238 -14.15 -4.33 -3.16
CA ILE A 238 -14.03 -5.02 -1.88
C ILE A 238 -13.08 -6.23 -1.95
N LYS A 239 -13.02 -6.92 -3.11
CA LYS A 239 -12.05 -8.01 -3.34
C LYS A 239 -10.61 -7.57 -3.09
N THR A 240 -10.26 -6.32 -3.44
CA THR A 240 -8.93 -5.75 -3.15
C THR A 240 -8.69 -5.68 -1.64
N THR A 241 -9.70 -5.28 -0.87
CA THR A 241 -9.62 -5.20 0.59
C THR A 241 -9.52 -6.59 1.22
N GLN A 242 -10.27 -7.57 0.71
CA GLN A 242 -10.22 -8.97 1.17
C GLN A 242 -8.82 -9.59 1.02
N ILE A 243 -8.19 -9.39 -0.13
CA ILE A 243 -6.80 -9.85 -0.38
C ILE A 243 -5.81 -9.14 0.55
N TYR A 244 -6.13 -7.90 0.91
CA TYR A 244 -5.30 -7.06 1.74
C TYR A 244 -5.32 -7.45 3.21
N LEU A 245 -6.47 -7.89 3.69
CA LEU A 245 -6.69 -8.21 5.09
C LEU A 245 -6.27 -9.66 5.38
N LYS A 246 -5.38 -9.81 6.34
CA LYS A 246 -5.02 -11.12 6.88
C LYS A 246 -6.26 -11.82 7.44
N GLY A 247 -6.37 -13.13 7.23
CA GLY A 247 -7.38 -13.96 7.89
C GLY A 247 -7.28 -13.83 9.41
N PHE A 248 -8.39 -14.06 10.12
CA PHE A 248 -8.38 -14.16 11.58
C PHE A 248 -7.55 -15.38 12.02
N GLY A 249 -6.75 -15.20 13.07
CA GLY A 249 -6.00 -16.27 13.69
C GLY A 249 -6.89 -17.21 14.51
N LEU A 250 -6.28 -18.25 15.09
CA LEU A 250 -7.00 -19.22 15.91
C LEU A 250 -7.60 -18.57 17.17
N LYS A 251 -6.84 -17.67 17.83
CA LYS A 251 -7.29 -16.98 19.04
C LYS A 251 -8.55 -16.16 18.80
N GLU A 252 -8.56 -15.36 17.73
CA GLU A 252 -9.71 -14.52 17.39
C GLU A 252 -10.94 -15.36 17.03
N ARG A 253 -10.76 -16.47 16.29
CA ARG A 253 -11.85 -17.40 15.98
C ARG A 253 -12.41 -18.06 17.24
N THR A 254 -11.54 -18.44 18.17
CA THR A 254 -11.93 -19.01 19.45
C THR A 254 -12.74 -18.03 20.29
N GLU A 255 -12.30 -16.74 20.29
CA GLU A 255 -13.03 -15.71 21.03
C GLU A 255 -14.43 -15.45 20.46
N VAL A 256 -14.56 -15.33 19.15
CA VAL A 256 -15.86 -15.21 18.50
C VAL A 256 -16.75 -16.42 18.82
N ASN A 257 -16.20 -17.62 18.84
CA ASN A 257 -16.95 -18.82 19.21
C ASN A 257 -17.41 -18.80 20.66
N ARG A 258 -16.56 -18.34 21.59
CA ARG A 258 -16.93 -18.15 23.00
C ARG A 258 -18.05 -17.12 23.16
N MET A 259 -17.97 -15.99 22.45
CA MET A 259 -19.01 -14.97 22.47
C MET A 259 -20.34 -15.50 21.97
N ASN A 260 -20.34 -16.26 20.85
CA ASN A 260 -21.56 -16.88 20.32
C ASN A 260 -22.16 -17.89 21.29
N LEU A 261 -21.34 -18.75 21.89
CA LEU A 261 -21.80 -19.72 22.89
C LEU A 261 -22.38 -19.03 24.12
N SER A 262 -21.72 -17.97 24.61
CA SER A 262 -22.22 -17.17 25.72
C SER A 262 -23.56 -16.51 25.40
N TYR A 263 -23.68 -15.92 24.22
CA TYR A 263 -24.94 -15.31 23.76
C TYR A 263 -26.09 -16.31 23.74
N VAL A 264 -25.90 -17.46 23.08
CA VAL A 264 -26.93 -18.52 22.99
C VAL A 264 -27.30 -19.03 24.36
N ARG A 265 -26.32 -19.25 25.26
CA ARG A 265 -26.57 -19.70 26.64
C ARG A 265 -27.39 -18.70 27.43
N ASN A 266 -27.12 -17.40 27.27
CA ASN A 266 -27.85 -16.35 28.02
C ASN A 266 -29.27 -16.12 27.47
N CYS A 267 -29.53 -16.38 26.17
CA CYS A 267 -30.87 -16.30 25.61
C CYS A 267 -31.84 -17.36 26.17
N TYR A 268 -31.32 -18.54 26.59
CA TYR A 268 -32.17 -19.57 27.23
C TYR A 268 -32.62 -19.21 28.64
N VAL A 269 -31.91 -18.31 29.36
CA VAL A 269 -32.23 -17.95 30.73
C VAL A 269 -33.35 -16.88 30.82
N THR A 270 -33.66 -16.19 29.73
CA THR A 270 -34.69 -15.14 29.68
C THR A 270 -36.05 -15.60 29.21
N SER A 271 -36.20 -16.88 28.83
CA SER A 271 -37.47 -17.44 28.31
C SER A 271 -38.34 -18.11 29.41
N ASP A 272 -37.83 -18.19 30.65
CA ASP A 272 -38.53 -18.81 31.78
C ASP A 272 -38.91 -17.80 32.90
N LYS A 273 -39.37 -16.59 32.51
CA LYS A 273 -39.99 -15.66 33.44
C LYS A 273 -41.31 -15.11 32.90
#